data_4a5f12290572060866293cdb961e06fc
#
_entry.id   4a5f12290572060866293cdb961e06fc
#
_cell.length_a   1.000
_cell.length_b   1.000
_cell.length_c   1.000
_cell.angle_alpha   90.00
_cell.angle_beta   90.00
_cell.angle_gamma   90.00
#
_symmetry.space_group_name_H-M   'P 1'
#
loop_
_entity.id
_entity.type
_entity.pdbx_description
1 polymer ?
#
loop_
_entity_poly.entity_id
_entity_poly.type
_entity_poly.pdbx_seq_one_letter_code
_entity_poly.pdbx_strand_id
1 'polypeptide(L)'
;LLAICKAHAFIYDFIAENVRECFYNMQEKVTHASFNEFYNEKKYEHPELEKVTEQTVAKMRQVIFRILEQTGLIESVENGEIRRPYLTEELEKLIVKDDAKWLSIYLYSNIEIANLHDLYA
;
A
#
# COMPACT_ATOMS: atom_id res chain seq x y z
N LEU A 1 5.40 1.80 8.98
CA LEU A 1 4.47 1.81 7.84
C LEU A 1 3.11 2.39 8.20
N LEU A 2 2.52 1.93 9.28
CA LEU A 2 1.19 2.40 9.70
C LEU A 2 1.16 3.91 9.92
N ALA A 3 2.15 4.46 10.64
CA ALA A 3 2.25 5.90 10.88
C ALA A 3 2.36 6.70 9.58
N ILE A 4 3.15 6.21 8.62
CA ILE A 4 3.32 6.85 7.31
C ILE A 4 1.99 6.86 6.55
N CYS A 5 1.28 5.75 6.54
CA CYS A 5 0.00 5.64 5.86
C CYS A 5 -1.10 6.48 6.50
N LYS A 6 -1.09 6.63 7.83
CA LYS A 6 -2.02 7.52 8.53
C LYS A 6 -1.77 8.98 8.15
N ALA A 7 -0.50 9.36 7.93
CA ALA A 7 -0.14 10.73 7.57
C ALA A 7 -0.34 11.05 6.09
N HIS A 8 -0.28 10.05 5.22
CA HIS A 8 -0.26 10.24 3.76
C HIS A 8 -1.26 9.33 3.06
N ALA A 9 -2.45 9.85 2.79
CA ALA A 9 -3.54 9.11 2.16
C ALA A 9 -3.15 8.50 0.80
N PHE A 10 -2.32 9.19 0.01
CA PHE A 10 -1.90 8.67 -1.28
C PHE A 10 -1.08 7.38 -1.14
N ILE A 11 -0.20 7.32 -0.15
CA ILE A 11 0.62 6.11 0.11
C ILE A 11 -0.29 4.97 0.56
N TYR A 12 -1.23 5.24 1.46
CA TYR A 12 -2.22 4.25 1.87
C TYR A 12 -2.98 3.69 0.67
N ASP A 13 -3.51 4.57 -0.17
CA ASP A 13 -4.30 4.17 -1.33
C ASP A 13 -3.47 3.35 -2.31
N PHE A 14 -2.22 3.73 -2.55
CA PHE A 14 -1.35 2.99 -3.45
C PHE A 14 -1.13 1.56 -2.94
N ILE A 15 -0.83 1.40 -1.65
CA ILE A 15 -0.60 0.08 -1.07
C ILE A 15 -1.89 -0.74 -1.03
N ALA A 16 -2.97 -0.17 -0.49
CA ALA A 16 -4.22 -0.89 -0.29
C ALA A 16 -4.93 -1.23 -1.60
N GLU A 17 -4.85 -0.37 -2.59
CA GLU A 17 -5.54 -0.57 -3.86
C GLU A 17 -4.65 -1.25 -4.90
N ASN A 18 -3.41 -0.77 -5.10
CA ASN A 18 -2.56 -1.25 -6.19
C ASN A 18 -1.66 -2.42 -5.78
N VAL A 19 -0.85 -2.26 -4.74
CA VAL A 19 0.09 -3.32 -4.32
C VAL A 19 -0.68 -4.56 -3.87
N ARG A 20 -1.71 -4.38 -3.08
CA ARG A 20 -2.55 -5.48 -2.60
C ARG A 20 -3.25 -6.20 -3.76
N GLU A 21 -3.77 -5.45 -4.73
CA GLU A 21 -4.41 -6.03 -5.91
C GLU A 21 -3.41 -6.85 -6.73
N CYS A 22 -2.20 -6.32 -6.96
CA CYS A 22 -1.14 -7.06 -7.65
C CYS A 22 -0.83 -8.37 -6.94
N PHE A 23 -0.75 -8.34 -5.61
CA PHE A 23 -0.45 -9.52 -4.81
C PHE A 23 -1.53 -10.61 -5.00
N TYR A 24 -2.81 -10.24 -4.92
CA TYR A 24 -3.91 -11.21 -5.04
C TYR A 24 -4.24 -11.61 -6.47
N ASN A 25 -3.78 -10.85 -7.46
CA ASN A 25 -3.90 -11.21 -8.87
C ASN A 25 -2.71 -12.02 -9.38
N MET A 26 -1.89 -12.55 -8.47
CA MET A 26 -0.71 -13.36 -8.81
C MET A 26 0.36 -12.60 -9.58
N GLN A 27 0.33 -11.28 -9.51
CA GLN A 27 1.41 -10.45 -10.04
C GLN A 27 2.48 -10.36 -8.96
N GLU A 28 3.64 -10.92 -9.25
CA GLU A 28 4.71 -11.04 -8.26
C GLU A 28 5.41 -9.72 -7.94
N LYS A 29 5.27 -8.74 -8.82
CA LYS A 29 6.04 -7.49 -8.74
C LYS A 29 5.15 -6.26 -8.85
N VAL A 30 5.50 -5.24 -8.07
CA VAL A 30 5.03 -3.89 -8.31
C VAL A 30 6.07 -3.18 -9.18
N THR A 31 5.62 -2.44 -10.20
CA THR A 31 6.51 -1.82 -11.18
C THR A 31 6.28 -0.31 -11.25
N HIS A 32 7.24 0.39 -11.87
CA HIS A 32 7.06 1.81 -12.15
C HIS A 32 5.83 2.05 -13.05
N ALA A 33 5.56 1.13 -13.97
CA ALA A 33 4.38 1.21 -14.82
C ALA A 33 3.08 1.14 -14.01
N SER A 34 3.00 0.23 -13.02
CA SER A 34 1.82 0.12 -12.17
C SER A 34 1.62 1.37 -11.31
N PHE A 35 2.69 1.98 -10.82
CA PHE A 35 2.62 3.25 -10.11
C PHE A 35 2.11 4.36 -11.03
N ASN A 36 2.64 4.45 -12.24
CA ASN A 36 2.25 5.49 -13.20
C ASN A 36 0.76 5.36 -13.57
N GLU A 37 0.27 4.16 -13.78
CA GLU A 37 -1.15 3.91 -14.05
C GLU A 37 -2.01 4.35 -12.87
N PHE A 38 -1.61 3.99 -11.66
CA PHE A 38 -2.33 4.38 -10.45
C PHE A 38 -2.37 5.90 -10.29
N TYR A 39 -1.23 6.57 -10.50
CA TYR A 39 -1.16 8.02 -10.42
C TYR A 39 -2.08 8.68 -11.45
N ASN A 40 -2.08 8.17 -12.68
CA ASN A 40 -2.93 8.70 -13.74
C ASN A 40 -4.42 8.53 -13.42
N GLU A 41 -4.81 7.41 -12.83
CA GLU A 41 -6.19 7.20 -12.38
C GLU A 41 -6.57 8.18 -11.27
N LYS A 42 -5.67 8.43 -10.33
CA LYS A 42 -5.93 9.36 -9.22
C LYS A 42 -6.07 10.81 -9.67
N LYS A 43 -5.47 11.20 -10.80
CA LYS A 43 -5.64 12.54 -11.36
C LYS A 43 -7.10 12.85 -11.68
N TYR A 44 -7.87 11.84 -12.11
CA TYR A 44 -9.29 12.04 -12.42
C TYR A 44 -10.10 12.33 -11.15
N GLU A 45 -9.74 11.72 -10.04
CA GLU A 45 -10.42 11.91 -8.76
C GLU A 45 -9.91 13.17 -8.03
N HIS A 46 -8.66 13.54 -8.27
CA HIS A 46 -7.98 14.65 -7.59
C HIS A 46 -7.30 15.56 -8.62
N PRO A 47 -8.04 16.55 -9.16
CA PRO A 47 -7.50 17.43 -10.22
C PRO A 47 -6.23 18.18 -9.83
N GLU A 48 -6.00 18.42 -8.54
CA GLU A 48 -4.79 19.06 -8.05
C GLU A 48 -3.52 18.28 -8.38
N LEU A 49 -3.63 16.97 -8.61
CA LEU A 49 -2.49 16.15 -8.99
C LEU A 49 -2.00 16.42 -10.42
N GLU A 50 -2.84 16.99 -11.28
CA GLU A 50 -2.45 17.35 -12.64
C GLU A 50 -1.41 18.47 -12.70
N LYS A 51 -1.36 19.28 -11.65
CA LYS A 51 -0.44 20.42 -11.55
C LYS A 51 0.96 20.01 -11.12
N VAL A 52 1.13 18.76 -10.72
CA VAL A 52 2.42 18.24 -10.26
C VAL A 52 3.28 17.91 -11.48
N THR A 53 4.53 18.35 -11.47
CA THR A 53 5.46 18.09 -12.58
C THR A 53 5.86 16.63 -12.67
N GLU A 54 6.26 16.19 -13.87
CA GLU A 54 6.76 14.82 -14.07
C GLU A 54 7.96 14.51 -13.18
N GLN A 55 8.85 15.49 -12.96
CA GLN A 55 10.00 15.33 -12.09
C GLN A 55 9.58 15.07 -10.65
N THR A 56 8.55 15.79 -10.17
CA THR A 56 8.02 15.59 -8.82
C THR A 56 7.35 14.22 -8.68
N VAL A 57 6.60 13.78 -9.69
CA VAL A 57 5.98 12.46 -9.71
C VAL A 57 7.05 11.37 -9.65
N ALA A 58 8.11 11.50 -10.43
CA ALA A 58 9.23 10.55 -10.40
C ALA A 58 9.89 10.47 -9.03
N LYS A 59 10.02 11.62 -8.36
CA LYS A 59 10.57 11.69 -7.00
C LYS A 59 9.64 11.00 -6.01
N MET A 60 8.34 11.24 -6.10
CA MET A 60 7.33 10.59 -5.26
C MET A 60 7.41 9.07 -5.42
N ARG A 61 7.48 8.58 -6.67
CA ARG A 61 7.61 7.16 -6.96
C ARG A 61 8.86 6.58 -6.31
N GLN A 62 9.99 7.26 -6.45
CA GLN A 62 11.26 6.82 -5.86
C GLN A 62 11.14 6.70 -4.34
N VAL A 63 10.57 7.70 -3.70
CA VAL A 63 10.40 7.72 -2.23
C VAL A 63 9.45 6.62 -1.78
N ILE A 64 8.33 6.44 -2.48
CA ILE A 64 7.35 5.40 -2.13
C ILE A 64 7.96 4.00 -2.28
N PHE A 65 8.67 3.73 -3.36
CA PHE A 65 9.30 2.42 -3.55
C PHE A 65 10.36 2.13 -2.48
N ARG A 66 11.09 3.17 -2.06
CA ARG A 66 12.04 3.02 -0.95
C ARG A 66 11.33 2.70 0.37
N ILE A 67 10.18 3.32 0.63
CA ILE A 67 9.36 3.01 1.80
C ILE A 67 8.90 1.56 1.75
N LEU A 68 8.43 1.09 0.59
CA LEU A 68 8.00 -0.31 0.43
C LEU A 68 9.14 -1.28 0.73
N GLU A 69 10.35 -0.97 0.26
CA GLU A 69 11.53 -1.80 0.54
C GLU A 69 11.88 -1.81 2.03
N GLN A 70 11.94 -0.63 2.63
CA GLN A 70 12.30 -0.49 4.05
C GLN A 70 11.30 -1.16 4.99
N THR A 71 10.03 -1.21 4.61
CA THR A 71 8.97 -1.82 5.41
C THR A 71 8.75 -3.30 5.10
N GLY A 72 9.47 -3.85 4.13
CA GLY A 72 9.40 -5.25 3.79
C GLY A 72 8.24 -5.65 2.88
N LEU A 73 7.50 -4.69 2.32
CA LEU A 73 6.42 -4.99 1.37
C LEU A 73 6.95 -5.41 0.00
N ILE A 74 8.15 -4.95 -0.35
CA ILE A 74 8.88 -5.46 -1.51
C ILE A 74 10.28 -5.88 -1.08
N GLU A 75 10.87 -6.82 -1.80
CA GLU A 75 12.19 -7.31 -1.49
C GLU A 75 13.26 -6.24 -1.72
N SER A 76 13.20 -5.58 -2.87
CA SER A 76 14.08 -4.46 -3.19
C SER A 76 13.43 -3.51 -4.18
N VAL A 77 13.92 -2.27 -4.21
CA VAL A 77 13.47 -1.29 -5.21
C VAL A 77 13.76 -1.78 -6.62
N GLU A 78 14.86 -2.52 -6.81
CA GLU A 78 15.28 -2.99 -8.11
C GLU A 78 14.38 -4.07 -8.69
N ASN A 79 13.99 -5.07 -7.90
CA ASN A 79 13.18 -6.16 -8.42
C ASN A 79 11.68 -5.99 -8.19
N GLY A 80 11.28 -5.20 -7.18
CA GLY A 80 9.87 -4.93 -6.89
C GLY A 80 9.05 -6.13 -6.45
N GLU A 81 9.67 -7.23 -6.08
CA GLU A 81 8.96 -8.44 -5.66
C GLU A 81 8.13 -8.17 -4.40
N ILE A 82 6.83 -8.43 -4.49
CA ILE A 82 5.90 -8.17 -3.41
C ILE A 82 6.00 -9.29 -2.37
N ARG A 83 6.10 -8.89 -1.10
CA ARG A 83 6.13 -9.81 0.02
C ARG A 83 5.09 -9.41 1.04
N ARG A 84 4.31 -10.39 1.50
CA ARG A 84 3.33 -10.16 2.53
C ARG A 84 4.03 -10.16 3.89
N PRO A 85 3.96 -9.05 4.67
CA PRO A 85 4.56 -9.02 6.00
C PRO A 85 3.85 -9.97 6.95
N TYR A 86 4.58 -10.54 7.88
CA TYR A 86 4.00 -11.33 8.96
C TYR A 86 3.64 -10.42 10.13
N LEU A 87 2.40 -10.52 10.59
CA LEU A 87 1.95 -9.83 11.80
C LEU A 87 1.65 -10.86 12.88
N THR A 88 2.11 -10.57 14.09
CA THR A 88 1.75 -11.41 15.25
C THR A 88 0.28 -11.21 15.59
N GLU A 89 -0.30 -12.18 16.29
CA GLU A 89 -1.69 -12.08 16.76
C GLU A 89 -1.91 -10.83 17.61
N GLU A 90 -0.94 -10.48 18.44
CA GLU A 90 -1.01 -9.28 19.29
C GLU A 90 -1.08 -8.00 18.45
N LEU A 91 -0.28 -7.91 17.39
CA LEU A 91 -0.31 -6.76 16.49
C LEU A 91 -1.62 -6.70 15.71
N GLU A 92 -2.13 -7.83 15.25
CA GLU A 92 -3.43 -7.89 14.58
C GLU A 92 -4.53 -7.33 15.47
N LYS A 93 -4.56 -7.74 16.74
CA LYS A 93 -5.55 -7.24 17.71
C LYS A 93 -5.44 -5.74 17.93
N LEU A 94 -4.23 -5.23 18.08
CA LEU A 94 -4.01 -3.79 18.28
C LEU A 94 -4.46 -2.98 17.07
N ILE A 95 -4.18 -3.45 15.86
CA ILE A 95 -4.58 -2.78 14.63
C ILE A 95 -6.10 -2.77 14.50
N VAL A 96 -6.76 -3.90 14.75
CA VAL A 96 -8.23 -4.01 14.68
C VAL A 96 -8.90 -3.08 15.69
N LYS A 97 -8.33 -2.93 16.89
CA LYS A 97 -8.89 -2.01 17.90
C LYS A 97 -8.79 -0.55 17.47
N ASP A 98 -7.77 -0.19 16.70
CA ASP A 98 -7.66 1.14 16.15
C ASP A 98 -8.64 1.31 14.98
N ASP A 99 -8.41 0.57 13.90
CA ASP A 99 -9.33 0.45 12.76
C ASP A 99 -8.85 -0.73 11.89
N ALA A 100 -9.73 -1.70 11.69
CA ALA A 100 -9.38 -2.91 10.94
C ALA A 100 -8.95 -2.63 9.50
N LYS A 101 -9.35 -1.49 8.92
CA LYS A 101 -8.96 -1.12 7.55
C LYS A 101 -7.44 -1.06 7.36
N TRP A 102 -6.69 -0.76 8.42
CA TRP A 102 -5.23 -0.64 8.33
C TRP A 102 -4.54 -1.98 8.03
N LEU A 103 -5.23 -3.10 8.21
CA LEU A 103 -4.70 -4.41 7.82
C LEU A 103 -4.48 -4.52 6.31
N SER A 104 -5.18 -3.71 5.52
CA SER A 104 -5.01 -3.72 4.06
C SER A 104 -3.60 -3.32 3.61
N ILE A 105 -2.90 -2.47 4.36
CA ILE A 105 -1.53 -2.09 4.02
C ILE A 105 -0.51 -3.20 4.30
N TYR A 106 -0.92 -4.22 5.05
CA TYR A 106 -0.13 -5.42 5.28
C TYR A 106 -0.58 -6.57 4.39
N LEU A 107 -1.31 -6.25 3.31
CA LEU A 107 -1.78 -7.15 2.27
C LEU A 107 -2.79 -8.20 2.74
N TYR A 108 -3.56 -7.88 3.76
CA TYR A 108 -4.70 -8.71 4.16
C TYR A 108 -5.85 -8.52 3.17
N SER A 109 -6.53 -9.61 2.83
CA SER A 109 -7.71 -9.55 1.97
C SER A 109 -8.91 -8.96 2.72
N ASN A 110 -9.92 -8.53 1.98
CA ASN A 110 -11.15 -8.01 2.59
C ASN A 110 -11.83 -9.07 3.46
N ILE A 111 -11.79 -10.34 3.05
CA ILE A 111 -12.35 -11.45 3.83
C ILE A 111 -11.60 -11.63 5.14
N GLU A 112 -10.27 -11.61 5.09
CA GLU A 112 -9.44 -11.72 6.29
C GLU A 112 -9.70 -10.55 7.26
N ILE A 113 -9.79 -9.34 6.72
CA ILE A 113 -10.06 -8.14 7.51
C ILE A 113 -11.42 -8.26 8.21
N ALA A 114 -12.47 -8.67 7.49
CA ALA A 114 -13.80 -8.84 8.06
C ALA A 114 -13.80 -9.91 9.17
N ASN A 115 -13.12 -11.04 8.95
CA ASN A 115 -13.04 -12.10 9.94
C ASN A 115 -12.33 -11.65 11.23
N LEU A 116 -11.23 -10.92 11.09
CA LEU A 116 -10.49 -10.41 12.24
C LEU A 116 -11.26 -9.30 12.97
N HIS A 117 -11.98 -8.47 12.22
CA HIS A 117 -12.85 -7.47 12.82
C HIS A 117 -13.92 -8.12 13.70
N ASP A 118 -14.57 -9.18 13.19
CA ASP A 118 -15.58 -9.90 13.95
C ASP A 118 -14.99 -10.60 15.18
N LEU A 119 -13.75 -11.05 15.08
CA LEU A 119 -13.09 -11.78 16.16
C LEU A 119 -12.59 -10.86 17.27
N TYR A 120 -12.05 -9.68 16.94
CA TYR A 120 -11.34 -8.82 17.89
C TYR A 120 -12.00 -7.47 18.19
N ALA A 121 -12.96 -7.05 17.40
CA ALA A 121 -13.59 -5.75 17.61
C ALA A 121 -14.62 -5.75 18.74
#